data_16e369bad33a357ec7f7f28bb877c9d9
#
_entry.id   16e369bad33a357ec7f7f28bb877c9d9
#
_cell.length_a   1.000
_cell.length_b   1.000
_cell.length_c   1.000
_cell.angle_alpha   90.00
_cell.angle_beta   90.00
_cell.angle_gamma   90.00
#
_symmetry.space_group_name_H-M   'P 1'
#
loop_
_entity.id
_entity.type
_entity.pdbx_description
1 polymer ?
#
loop_
_entity_poly.entity_id
_entity_poly.type
_entity_poly.pdbx_seq_one_letter_code
_entity_poly.pdbx_strand_id
1 'polypeptide(L)' 'MRKYDMVEVKERQIIEWTCSICGLDFMDDELERQEAFHCSQMGGYTSVFGDGAEIYIDMCQHCFKQKLGKHCTII' A
#
# COMPACT_ATOMS: atom_id res chain seq x y z
N MET A 1 -2.67 -4.77 -1.19
CA MET A 1 -2.79 -4.13 -2.51
C MET A 1 -4.19 -3.57 -2.70
N ARG A 2 -4.30 -2.51 -3.46
CA ARG A 2 -5.59 -1.88 -3.75
C ARG A 2 -6.06 -2.24 -5.13
N LYS A 3 -7.33 -2.58 -5.24
CA LYS A 3 -8.00 -2.76 -6.53
C LYS A 3 -9.12 -1.75 -6.66
N TYR A 4 -9.29 -1.23 -7.85
CA TYR A 4 -10.22 -0.14 -8.15
C TYR A 4 -11.21 -0.58 -9.21
N ASP A 5 -12.45 -0.12 -9.07
CA ASP A 5 -13.47 -0.23 -10.09
C ASP A 5 -13.58 1.10 -10.83
N MET A 6 -13.64 1.04 -12.16
CA MET A 6 -13.80 2.22 -13.01
C MET A 6 -15.27 2.45 -13.26
N VAL A 7 -15.79 3.57 -12.76
CA VAL A 7 -17.19 3.95 -13.00
C VAL A 7 -17.27 4.97 -14.14
N GLU A 8 -18.46 5.11 -14.75
CA GLU A 8 -18.65 5.93 -15.93
C GLU A 8 -18.33 7.41 -15.73
N VAL A 9 -18.44 7.90 -14.50
CA VAL A 9 -18.15 9.29 -14.16
C VAL A 9 -16.65 9.56 -13.92
N LYS A 10 -15.81 8.64 -14.32
CA LYS A 10 -14.33 8.73 -14.21
C LYS A 10 -13.80 8.70 -12.80
N GLU A 11 -14.59 8.31 -11.83
CA GLU A 11 -14.12 8.10 -10.47
C GLU A 11 -13.71 6.66 -10.29
N ARG A 12 -12.71 6.44 -9.44
CA ARG A 12 -12.26 5.10 -9.06
C ARG A 12 -12.71 4.83 -7.64
N GLN A 13 -13.37 3.69 -7.45
CA GLN A 13 -13.73 3.21 -6.11
C GLN A 13 -12.80 2.08 -5.73
N ILE A 14 -12.34 2.08 -4.49
CA ILE A 14 -11.54 0.96 -3.97
C ILE A 14 -12.50 -0.19 -3.71
N ILE A 15 -12.37 -1.27 -4.47
CA ILE A 15 -13.19 -2.47 -4.33
C ILE A 15 -12.50 -3.57 -3.54
N GLU A 16 -11.18 -3.47 -3.40
CA GLU A 16 -10.39 -4.40 -2.62
C GLU A 16 -9.13 -3.69 -2.13
N TRP A 17 -8.84 -3.82 -0.86
CA TRP A 17 -7.64 -3.22 -0.27
C TRP A 17 -7.12 -4.15 0.81
N THR A 18 -6.00 -4.78 0.54
CA THR A 18 -5.38 -5.76 1.45
C THR A 18 -3.92 -5.44 1.68
N CYS A 19 -3.41 -5.91 2.82
CA CYS A 19 -1.98 -5.86 3.08
C CYS A 19 -1.23 -6.71 2.05
N SER A 20 -0.19 -6.15 1.45
CA SER A 20 0.61 -6.85 0.43
C SER A 20 1.41 -8.01 0.99
N ILE A 21 1.60 -8.06 2.30
CA ILE A 21 2.47 -9.05 2.95
C ILE A 21 1.65 -10.17 3.60
N CYS A 22 0.71 -9.84 4.49
CA CYS A 22 -0.05 -10.83 5.25
C CYS A 22 -1.48 -11.05 4.73
N GLY A 23 -1.96 -10.20 3.83
CA GLY A 23 -3.30 -10.35 3.25
C GLY A 23 -4.43 -9.81 4.12
N LEU A 24 -4.13 -9.08 5.19
CA LEU A 24 -5.16 -8.47 6.02
C LEU A 24 -6.08 -7.60 5.17
N ASP A 25 -7.39 -7.79 5.32
CA ASP A 25 -8.38 -7.04 4.57
C ASP A 25 -8.71 -5.73 5.28
N PHE A 26 -8.25 -4.62 4.71
CA PHE A 26 -8.49 -3.28 5.26
C PHE A 26 -9.93 -2.83 5.09
N MET A 27 -10.67 -3.43 4.18
CA MET A 27 -12.07 -3.05 3.97
C MET A 27 -12.96 -3.54 5.10
N ASP A 28 -12.59 -4.63 5.76
CA ASP A 28 -13.34 -5.23 6.86
C ASP A 28 -12.91 -4.71 8.23
N ASP A 29 -11.76 -4.05 8.33
CA ASP A 29 -11.22 -3.59 9.61
C ASP A 29 -10.91 -2.09 9.54
N GLU A 30 -11.83 -1.30 10.07
CA GLU A 30 -11.71 0.15 10.04
C GLU A 30 -10.50 0.66 10.84
N LEU A 31 -10.21 0.05 11.98
CA LEU A 31 -9.08 0.47 12.81
C LEU A 31 -7.74 0.18 12.12
N GLU A 32 -7.62 -1.00 11.54
CA GLU A 32 -6.40 -1.35 10.80
C GLU A 32 -6.27 -0.51 9.52
N ARG A 33 -7.38 -0.17 8.89
CA ARG A 33 -7.37 0.72 7.72
C ARG A 33 -6.84 2.10 8.05
N GLN A 34 -7.20 2.64 9.22
CA GLN A 34 -6.70 3.94 9.66
C GLN A 34 -5.20 3.95 9.89
N GLU A 35 -4.64 2.81 10.28
CA GLU A 35 -3.21 2.66 10.58
C GLU A 35 -2.43 2.04 9.42
N ALA A 36 -3.04 1.88 8.26
CA ALA A 36 -2.40 1.28 7.09
C ALA A 36 -1.30 2.20 6.54
N PHE A 37 -0.20 1.60 6.10
CA PHE A 37 0.87 2.30 5.42
C PHE A 37 0.76 2.06 3.93
N HIS A 38 0.80 3.13 3.17
CA HIS A 38 0.77 3.08 1.71
C HIS A 38 1.96 3.80 1.14
N CYS A 39 2.66 3.15 0.24
CA CYS A 39 3.75 3.76 -0.52
C CYS A 39 3.49 3.59 -2.00
N SER A 40 3.60 4.67 -2.74
CA SER A 40 3.55 4.62 -4.20
C SER A 40 4.68 5.47 -4.77
N GLN A 41 5.35 4.93 -5.78
CA GLN A 41 6.47 5.64 -6.38
C GLN A 41 6.63 5.20 -7.83
N MET A 42 7.11 6.12 -8.66
CA MET A 42 7.48 5.80 -10.03
C MET A 42 9.00 5.70 -10.11
N GLY A 43 9.50 4.60 -10.68
CA GLY A 43 10.92 4.40 -10.90
C GLY A 43 11.45 5.36 -11.93
N GLY A 44 12.57 6.01 -11.60
CA GLY A 44 13.28 6.89 -12.52
C GLY A 44 14.31 6.12 -13.34
N TYR A 45 15.14 6.86 -14.06
CA TYR A 45 16.14 6.33 -14.97
C TYR A 45 17.11 5.36 -14.30
N THR A 46 17.46 5.61 -13.02
CA THR A 46 18.41 4.77 -12.29
C THR A 46 17.74 3.83 -11.30
N SER A 47 16.41 3.66 -11.37
CA SER A 47 15.68 2.80 -10.46
C SER A 47 16.08 1.34 -10.61
N VAL A 48 16.23 0.66 -9.46
CA VAL A 48 16.50 -0.78 -9.44
C VAL A 48 15.29 -1.60 -9.90
N PHE A 49 14.12 -0.98 -9.97
CA PHE A 49 12.88 -1.63 -10.42
C PHE A 49 12.63 -1.45 -11.93
N GLY A 50 13.39 -0.56 -12.57
CA GLY A 50 13.25 -0.25 -13.98
C GLY A 50 12.74 1.16 -14.22
N ASP A 51 13.16 1.76 -15.31
CA ASP A 51 12.74 3.10 -15.71
C ASP A 51 11.26 3.09 -16.08
N GLY A 52 10.50 3.98 -15.47
CA GLY A 52 9.06 4.07 -15.70
C GLY A 52 8.22 3.03 -14.94
N ALA A 53 8.83 2.20 -14.10
CA ALA A 53 8.07 1.23 -13.29
C ALA A 53 7.22 1.93 -12.25
N GLU A 54 5.97 1.52 -12.11
CA GLU A 54 5.11 1.99 -11.03
C GLU A 54 5.19 1.01 -9.87
N ILE A 55 5.49 1.52 -8.69
CA ILE A 55 5.75 0.70 -7.50
C ILE A 55 4.75 1.06 -6.44
N TYR A 56 3.98 0.07 -6.00
CA TYR A 56 2.95 0.24 -4.97
C TYR A 56 3.09 -0.83 -3.90
N ILE A 57 2.92 -0.42 -2.65
CA ILE A 57 2.83 -1.36 -1.54
C ILE A 57 1.88 -0.81 -0.49
N ASP A 58 1.03 -1.67 0.03
CA ASP A 58 0.18 -1.41 1.17
C ASP A 58 0.53 -2.40 2.28
N MET A 59 0.78 -1.89 3.48
CA MET A 59 1.13 -2.74 4.63
C MET A 59 0.28 -2.40 5.82
N CYS A 60 -0.13 -3.41 6.57
CA CYS A 60 -0.71 -3.17 7.87
C CYS A 60 0.39 -2.75 8.86
N GLN A 61 -0.01 -2.11 9.97
CA GLN A 61 0.95 -1.61 10.95
C GLN A 61 1.81 -2.73 11.53
N HIS A 62 1.24 -3.93 11.67
CA HIS A 62 1.96 -5.08 12.22
C HIS A 62 3.08 -5.54 11.30
N CYS A 63 2.80 -5.65 10.00
CA CYS A 63 3.82 -6.02 9.01
C CYS A 63 4.88 -4.94 8.88
N PHE A 64 4.47 -3.68 8.89
CA PHE A 64 5.41 -2.56 8.84
C PHE A 64 6.37 -2.60 10.03
N LYS A 65 5.83 -2.78 11.24
CA LYS A 65 6.65 -2.87 12.44
C LYS A 65 7.59 -4.06 12.38
N GLN A 66 7.10 -5.21 11.95
CA GLN A 66 7.88 -6.45 11.90
C GLN A 66 9.04 -6.34 10.90
N LYS A 67 8.79 -5.76 9.73
CA LYS A 67 9.77 -5.72 8.65
C LYS A 67 10.68 -4.50 8.71
N LEU A 68 10.14 -3.36 9.09
CA LEU A 68 10.84 -2.08 8.97
C LEU A 68 10.95 -1.30 10.29
N GLY A 69 10.30 -1.77 11.35
CA GLY A 69 10.25 -1.02 12.62
C GLY A 69 11.62 -0.73 13.19
N LYS A 70 12.57 -1.64 13.03
CA LYS A 70 13.93 -1.46 13.52
C LYS A 70 14.71 -0.34 12.79
N HIS A 71 14.21 0.04 11.61
CA HIS A 71 14.81 1.10 10.81
C HIS A 71 14.14 2.45 11.02
N CYS A 72 13.04 2.48 11.76
CA CYS A 72 12.27 3.69 11.98
C CYS A 72 12.79 4.47 13.17
N THR A 73 12.71 5.80 13.08
CA THR A 73 12.89 6.68 14.22
C THR A 73 11.52 6.86 14.86
N ILE A 74 11.39 6.42 16.11
CA ILE A 74 10.15 6.50 16.86
C ILE A 74 10.33 7.55 17.96
N ILE A 75 9.50 8.58 17.91
CA ILE A 75 9.58 9.71 18.84
C ILE A 75 8.41 9.68 19.80
#